data_3eed7ca43e30f74474f325708af7a592
#
_entry.id   3eed7ca43e30f74474f325708af7a592
#
_cell.length_a   1.000
_cell.length_b   1.000
_cell.length_c   1.000
_cell.angle_alpha   90.00
_cell.angle_beta   90.00
_cell.angle_gamma   90.00
#
_symmetry.space_group_name_H-M   'P 1'
#
loop_
_entity.id
_entity.type
_entity.pdbx_description
1 polymer ?
#
loop_
_entity_poly.entity_id
_entity_poly.type
_entity_poly.pdbx_seq_one_letter_code
_entity_poly.pdbx_strand_id
1 'polypeptide(L)'
;VLDSSFLRGEYMSSGYVFALSNPLYADFLYVGTSMKTPKERATELCSEGVLYPFEIVMAKTVIAMETKLVTLHKLLGKFGERPNPDKDFFKIDRDVLDHLFDLIDGQPWVPVEVTPEAAWNLLQEKVGMILKNENPKLNEFQIGKMRIKIAQILKTNGIVEPTLESVREAVELSRVTTVPV
;
A
#
# COMPACT_ATOMS: atom_id res chain seq x y z
N VAL A 1 33.49 -19.49 27.14
CA VAL A 1 32.06 -19.19 27.40
C VAL A 1 31.62 -18.28 26.27
N LEU A 2 31.03 -18.84 25.23
CA LEU A 2 30.44 -18.12 24.09
C LEU A 2 29.12 -17.54 24.59
N ASP A 3 29.05 -16.20 24.56
CA ASP A 3 27.90 -15.41 24.96
C ASP A 3 26.71 -15.72 24.04
N SER A 4 25.65 -16.27 24.64
CA SER A 4 24.42 -16.67 23.96
C SER A 4 23.51 -15.50 23.60
N SER A 5 24.01 -14.26 23.64
CA SER A 5 23.27 -13.06 23.27
C SER A 5 23.21 -12.79 21.76
N PHE A 6 23.94 -13.56 20.94
CA PHE A 6 24.02 -13.37 19.49
C PHE A 6 22.90 -14.06 18.68
N LEU A 7 21.93 -14.73 19.37
CA LEU A 7 20.82 -15.43 18.73
C LEU A 7 19.44 -14.80 18.95
N ARG A 8 19.40 -13.52 19.31
CA ARG A 8 18.16 -12.75 19.05
C ARG A 8 18.17 -12.37 17.58
N GLY A 9 17.56 -13.21 16.77
CA GLY A 9 17.22 -12.86 15.40
C GLY A 9 16.45 -11.55 15.44
N GLU A 10 17.11 -10.44 15.10
CA GLU A 10 16.42 -9.24 14.71
C GLU A 10 15.50 -9.66 13.57
N TYR A 11 14.21 -9.65 13.82
CA TYR A 11 13.20 -9.79 12.79
C TYR A 11 13.46 -8.66 11.79
N MET A 12 14.20 -9.00 10.73
CA MET A 12 14.48 -8.03 9.67
C MET A 12 13.15 -7.74 8.96
N SER A 13 12.49 -6.67 9.37
CA SER A 13 11.26 -6.23 8.75
C SER A 13 11.49 -5.94 7.27
N SER A 14 10.74 -6.64 6.42
CA SER A 14 10.67 -6.30 5.01
C SER A 14 9.60 -5.23 4.79
N GLY A 15 9.84 -4.32 3.89
CA GLY A 15 8.93 -3.24 3.59
C GLY A 15 9.47 -2.38 2.45
N TYR A 16 9.09 -1.13 2.45
CA TYR A 16 9.41 -0.18 1.41
C TYR A 16 10.21 0.99 1.98
N VAL A 17 11.25 1.41 1.25
CA VAL A 17 11.88 2.73 1.36
C VAL A 17 11.43 3.55 0.17
N PHE A 18 11.03 4.78 0.38
CA PHE A 18 10.48 5.62 -0.68
C PHE A 18 10.77 7.10 -0.48
N ALA A 19 10.75 7.83 -1.58
CA ALA A 19 10.77 9.28 -1.63
C ALA A 19 9.47 9.77 -2.28
N LEU A 20 8.83 10.75 -1.66
CA LEU A 20 7.59 11.36 -2.13
C LEU A 20 7.79 12.86 -2.33
N SER A 21 7.16 13.40 -3.36
CA SER A 21 7.03 14.85 -3.58
C SER A 21 5.63 15.33 -3.24
N ASN A 22 5.52 16.62 -2.96
CA ASN A 22 4.22 17.29 -2.82
C ASN A 22 4.36 18.72 -3.35
N PRO A 23 3.44 19.21 -4.20
CA PRO A 23 3.52 20.57 -4.79
C PRO A 23 3.60 21.71 -3.76
N LEU A 24 3.08 21.51 -2.54
CA LEU A 24 3.20 22.48 -1.44
C LEU A 24 4.63 22.61 -0.90
N TYR A 25 5.46 21.58 -1.12
CA TYR A 25 6.83 21.50 -0.66
C TYR A 25 7.77 21.27 -1.84
N ALA A 26 7.63 22.10 -2.91
CA ALA A 26 8.24 21.89 -4.22
C ALA A 26 9.76 21.57 -4.19
N ASP A 27 10.48 22.16 -3.22
CA ASP A 27 11.92 21.97 -3.06
C ASP A 27 12.29 20.77 -2.15
N PHE A 28 11.30 20.13 -1.53
CA PHE A 28 11.55 19.11 -0.52
C PHE A 28 10.91 17.78 -0.90
N LEU A 29 11.62 16.71 -0.58
CA LEU A 29 11.14 15.33 -0.71
C LEU A 29 10.97 14.74 0.68
N TYR A 30 9.84 14.08 0.91
CA TYR A 30 9.64 13.25 2.08
C TYR A 30 10.28 11.88 1.82
N VAL A 31 11.19 11.46 2.70
CA VAL A 31 11.89 10.17 2.57
C VAL A 31 11.61 9.31 3.79
N GLY A 32 10.91 8.20 3.57
CA GLY A 32 10.42 7.36 4.66
C GLY A 32 10.37 5.88 4.32
N THR A 33 9.85 5.11 5.29
CA THR A 33 9.59 3.67 5.16
C THR A 33 8.17 3.32 5.55
N SER A 34 7.71 2.17 5.08
CA SER A 34 6.42 1.60 5.46
C SER A 34 6.38 0.11 5.17
N MET A 35 5.62 -0.65 5.95
CA MET A 35 5.21 -2.01 5.61
C MET A 35 4.07 -2.02 4.58
N LYS A 36 3.31 -0.93 4.49
CA LYS A 36 2.28 -0.72 3.46
C LYS A 36 2.94 -0.24 2.17
N THR A 37 2.28 -0.46 1.05
CA THR A 37 2.79 0.02 -0.24
C THR A 37 3.04 1.53 -0.24
N PRO A 38 4.00 2.04 -1.03
CA PRO A 38 4.25 3.47 -1.16
C PRO A 38 3.00 4.27 -1.54
N LYS A 39 2.10 3.69 -2.35
CA LYS A 39 0.84 4.30 -2.75
C LYS A 39 -0.14 4.46 -1.58
N GLU A 40 -0.31 3.41 -0.79
CA GLU A 40 -1.15 3.47 0.42
C GLU A 40 -0.60 4.49 1.41
N ARG A 41 0.73 4.50 1.60
CA ARG A 41 1.36 5.45 2.50
C ARG A 41 1.26 6.90 2.02
N ALA A 42 1.43 7.15 0.73
CA ALA A 42 1.21 8.47 0.13
C ALA A 42 -0.23 8.96 0.37
N THR A 43 -1.21 8.07 0.25
CA THR A 43 -2.63 8.37 0.52
C THR A 43 -2.87 8.68 2.01
N GLU A 44 -2.28 7.93 2.93
CA GLU A 44 -2.41 8.19 4.38
C GLU A 44 -1.79 9.53 4.81
N LEU A 45 -0.69 9.94 4.16
CA LEU A 45 -0.07 11.23 4.40
C LEU A 45 -0.92 12.41 3.90
N CYS A 46 -1.85 12.15 2.98
CA CYS A 46 -2.88 13.11 2.54
C CYS A 46 -4.02 13.16 3.56
N SER A 47 -3.72 13.56 4.81
CA SER A 47 -4.73 13.79 5.85
C SER A 47 -5.43 15.14 5.66
N GLU A 48 -6.48 15.38 6.47
CA GLU A 48 -7.15 16.68 6.53
C GLU A 48 -6.13 17.81 6.70
N GLY A 49 -6.15 18.78 5.79
CA GLY A 49 -5.22 19.93 5.77
C GLY A 49 -4.08 19.83 4.76
N VAL A 50 -3.87 18.69 4.11
CA VAL A 50 -2.94 18.57 2.97
C VAL A 50 -3.72 18.76 1.68
N LEU A 51 -3.52 19.90 1.02
CA LEU A 51 -4.31 20.32 -0.15
C LEU A 51 -4.00 19.49 -1.40
N TYR A 52 -2.77 19.01 -1.55
CA TYR A 52 -2.32 18.26 -2.72
C TYR A 52 -1.83 16.87 -2.31
N PRO A 53 -2.10 15.83 -3.13
CA PRO A 53 -1.62 14.50 -2.86
C PRO A 53 -0.09 14.41 -2.94
N PHE A 54 0.48 13.49 -2.17
CA PHE A 54 1.87 13.09 -2.34
C PHE A 54 2.02 12.20 -3.58
N GLU A 55 3.03 12.47 -4.37
CA GLU A 55 3.41 11.70 -5.55
C GLU A 55 4.67 10.87 -5.26
N ILE A 56 4.67 9.63 -5.72
CA ILE A 56 5.81 8.73 -5.53
C ILE A 56 6.89 9.10 -6.54
N VAL A 57 8.02 9.56 -6.01
CA VAL A 57 9.20 9.92 -6.78
C VAL A 57 10.01 8.67 -7.11
N MET A 58 10.25 7.84 -6.09
CA MET A 58 10.90 6.53 -6.21
C MET A 58 10.59 5.68 -4.99
N ALA A 59 10.69 4.37 -5.15
CA ALA A 59 10.56 3.43 -4.05
C ALA A 59 11.27 2.11 -4.35
N LYS A 60 11.72 1.44 -3.30
CA LYS A 60 12.29 0.08 -3.35
C LYS A 60 11.67 -0.80 -2.27
N THR A 61 11.42 -2.05 -2.62
CA THR A 61 11.14 -3.12 -1.64
C THR A 61 12.45 -3.57 -1.04
N VAL A 62 12.58 -3.54 0.28
CA VAL A 62 13.84 -3.81 0.98
C VAL A 62 13.62 -4.72 2.19
N ILE A 63 14.71 -5.36 2.62
CA ILE A 63 14.82 -6.04 3.91
C ILE A 63 15.53 -5.08 4.88
N ALA A 64 15.19 -5.13 6.17
CA ALA A 64 15.74 -4.24 7.22
C ALA A 64 15.51 -2.75 6.88
N MET A 65 14.27 -2.41 6.57
CA MET A 65 13.91 -1.08 6.08
C MET A 65 14.29 0.05 7.04
N GLU A 66 14.18 -0.16 8.35
CA GLU A 66 14.51 0.85 9.37
C GLU A 66 16.00 1.18 9.37
N THR A 67 16.86 0.16 9.31
CA THR A 67 18.32 0.33 9.25
C THR A 67 18.74 1.07 7.98
N LYS A 68 18.11 0.71 6.85
CA LYS A 68 18.36 1.37 5.56
C LYS A 68 17.91 2.83 5.58
N LEU A 69 16.75 3.13 6.19
CA LEU A 69 16.27 4.50 6.34
C LEU A 69 17.25 5.34 7.16
N VAL A 70 17.68 4.86 8.32
CA VAL A 70 18.65 5.59 9.17
C VAL A 70 19.92 5.91 8.40
N THR A 71 20.44 4.95 7.63
CA THR A 71 21.63 5.15 6.79
C THR A 71 21.37 6.16 5.68
N LEU A 72 20.23 6.02 4.99
CA LEU A 72 19.82 6.94 3.93
C LEU A 72 19.67 8.37 4.47
N HIS A 73 18.99 8.58 5.60
CA HIS A 73 18.85 9.91 6.22
C HIS A 73 20.18 10.55 6.57
N LYS A 74 21.16 9.76 7.05
CA LYS A 74 22.51 10.27 7.30
C LYS A 74 23.19 10.74 6.02
N LEU A 75 23.04 10.02 4.93
CA LEU A 75 23.61 10.40 3.64
C LEU A 75 22.89 11.61 3.04
N LEU A 76 21.55 11.62 3.07
CA LEU A 76 20.73 12.76 2.64
C LEU A 76 21.10 14.05 3.38
N GLY A 77 21.32 13.96 4.70
CA GLY A 77 21.77 15.11 5.49
C GLY A 77 23.19 15.58 5.21
N LYS A 78 24.03 14.77 4.51
CA LYS A 78 25.38 15.17 4.07
C LYS A 78 25.37 15.81 2.68
N PHE A 79 24.52 15.36 1.80
CA PHE A 79 24.46 15.78 0.39
C PHE A 79 23.37 16.79 0.10
N GLY A 80 22.43 16.98 1.04
CA GLY A 80 21.32 17.89 0.94
C GLY A 80 21.08 18.67 2.24
N GLU A 81 19.96 19.35 2.30
CA GLU A 81 19.53 20.14 3.45
C GLU A 81 18.35 19.42 4.13
N ARG A 82 18.39 19.29 5.46
CA ARG A 82 17.29 18.84 6.30
C ARG A 82 16.89 20.00 7.23
N PRO A 83 15.90 20.81 6.85
CA PRO A 83 15.59 22.05 7.57
C PRO A 83 15.04 21.80 8.99
N ASN A 84 14.39 20.66 9.19
CA ASN A 84 13.89 20.25 10.49
C ASN A 84 14.34 18.81 10.79
N PRO A 85 15.21 18.60 11.80
CA PRO A 85 15.72 17.27 12.15
C PRO A 85 14.63 16.30 12.66
N ASP A 86 13.47 16.84 13.13
CA ASP A 86 12.35 16.04 13.60
C ASP A 86 11.38 15.63 12.48
N LYS A 87 11.66 16.07 11.26
CA LYS A 87 10.84 15.76 10.07
C LYS A 87 11.69 15.10 9.00
N ASP A 88 11.07 14.22 8.23
CA ASP A 88 11.73 13.41 7.20
C ASP A 88 11.68 14.08 5.81
N PHE A 89 11.81 15.40 5.79
CA PHE A 89 11.88 16.21 4.59
C PHE A 89 13.31 16.65 4.29
N PHE A 90 13.71 16.49 3.03
CA PHE A 90 15.05 16.81 2.56
C PHE A 90 14.97 17.61 1.27
N LYS A 91 15.76 18.69 1.20
CA LYS A 91 16.04 19.37 -0.04
C LYS A 91 17.30 18.77 -0.63
N ILE A 92 17.16 18.07 -1.75
CA ILE A 92 18.25 17.33 -2.38
C ILE A 92 18.05 17.34 -3.90
N ASP A 93 19.17 17.37 -4.60
CA ASP A 93 19.19 17.19 -6.05
C ASP A 93 18.67 15.81 -6.44
N ARG A 94 17.89 15.75 -7.50
CA ARG A 94 17.26 14.50 -7.97
C ARG A 94 18.29 13.45 -8.36
N ASP A 95 19.35 13.84 -9.07
CA ASP A 95 20.38 12.91 -9.52
C ASP A 95 21.12 12.31 -8.32
N VAL A 96 21.36 13.09 -7.28
CA VAL A 96 21.98 12.62 -6.04
C VAL A 96 21.06 11.63 -5.32
N LEU A 97 19.76 11.92 -5.27
CA LEU A 97 18.79 11.01 -4.69
C LEU A 97 18.73 9.68 -5.44
N ASP A 98 18.71 9.71 -6.76
CA ASP A 98 18.70 8.52 -7.62
C ASP A 98 19.91 7.64 -7.32
N HIS A 99 21.13 8.22 -7.27
CA HIS A 99 22.34 7.48 -6.93
C HIS A 99 22.30 6.89 -5.50
N LEU A 100 21.75 7.64 -4.53
CA LEU A 100 21.63 7.12 -3.17
C LEU A 100 20.64 5.95 -3.09
N PHE A 101 19.55 6.01 -3.84
CA PHE A 101 18.63 4.89 -3.93
C PHE A 101 19.26 3.68 -4.64
N ASP A 102 20.10 3.88 -5.65
CA ASP A 102 20.80 2.79 -6.34
C ASP A 102 21.75 2.03 -5.42
N LEU A 103 22.32 2.69 -4.42
CA LEU A 103 23.15 2.06 -3.39
C LEU A 103 22.35 1.19 -2.40
N ILE A 104 21.03 1.35 -2.33
CA ILE A 104 20.19 0.55 -1.44
C ILE A 104 19.90 -0.79 -2.13
N ASP A 105 20.29 -1.89 -1.49
CA ASP A 105 19.88 -3.23 -1.93
C ASP A 105 18.36 -3.35 -1.86
N GLY A 106 17.75 -3.91 -2.88
CA GLY A 106 16.32 -4.13 -2.96
C GLY A 106 15.83 -4.07 -4.41
N GLN A 107 14.55 -4.36 -4.57
CA GLN A 107 13.93 -4.33 -5.89
C GLN A 107 13.21 -3.00 -6.10
N PRO A 108 13.35 -2.33 -7.25
CA PRO A 108 12.54 -1.17 -7.59
C PRO A 108 11.06 -1.51 -7.42
N TRP A 109 10.34 -0.68 -6.69
CA TRP A 109 8.90 -0.79 -6.62
C TRP A 109 8.27 -0.04 -7.79
N VAL A 110 7.47 -0.74 -8.54
CA VAL A 110 6.68 -0.17 -9.63
C VAL A 110 5.22 -0.28 -9.23
N PRO A 111 4.42 0.80 -9.37
CA PRO A 111 2.98 0.68 -9.18
C PRO A 111 2.43 -0.43 -10.05
N VAL A 112 1.77 -1.41 -9.44
CA VAL A 112 1.02 -2.36 -10.24
C VAL A 112 -0.18 -1.59 -10.78
N GLU A 113 -0.14 -1.24 -12.05
CA GLU A 113 -1.32 -0.76 -12.76
C GLU A 113 -2.30 -1.92 -12.85
N VAL A 114 -3.22 -1.94 -11.90
CA VAL A 114 -4.30 -2.92 -11.94
C VAL A 114 -5.24 -2.50 -13.05
N THR A 115 -5.18 -3.20 -14.18
CA THR A 115 -6.14 -2.98 -15.27
C THR A 115 -7.56 -3.11 -14.73
N PRO A 116 -8.56 -2.43 -15.29
CA PRO A 116 -9.94 -2.55 -14.86
C PRO A 116 -10.44 -4.00 -14.81
N GLU A 117 -9.91 -4.85 -15.68
CA GLU A 117 -10.20 -6.29 -15.72
C GLU A 117 -9.55 -7.02 -14.54
N ALA A 118 -8.28 -6.75 -14.25
CA ALA A 118 -7.58 -7.34 -13.11
C ALA A 118 -8.20 -6.88 -11.77
N ALA A 119 -8.60 -5.61 -11.66
CA ALA A 119 -9.33 -5.08 -10.51
C ALA A 119 -10.68 -5.79 -10.32
N TRP A 120 -11.39 -6.02 -11.41
CA TRP A 120 -12.66 -6.76 -11.41
C TRP A 120 -12.50 -8.21 -10.97
N ASN A 121 -11.46 -8.89 -11.45
CA ASN A 121 -11.16 -10.27 -11.08
C ASN A 121 -10.78 -10.37 -9.60
N LEU A 122 -9.96 -9.45 -9.11
CA LEU A 122 -9.56 -9.38 -7.70
C LEU A 122 -10.75 -9.12 -6.77
N LEU A 123 -11.65 -8.21 -7.15
CA LEU A 123 -12.89 -7.95 -6.41
C LEU A 123 -13.75 -9.20 -6.30
N GLN A 124 -13.95 -9.90 -7.41
CA GLN A 124 -14.72 -11.15 -7.43
C GLN A 124 -14.08 -12.23 -6.55
N GLU A 125 -12.76 -12.37 -6.60
CA GLU A 125 -12.04 -13.34 -5.79
C GLU A 125 -12.21 -13.07 -4.30
N LYS A 126 -12.02 -11.82 -3.86
CA LYS A 126 -12.22 -11.40 -2.47
C LYS A 126 -13.65 -11.65 -2.00
N VAL A 127 -14.64 -11.29 -2.81
CA VAL A 127 -16.07 -11.57 -2.53
C VAL A 127 -16.30 -13.08 -2.40
N GLY A 128 -15.72 -13.88 -3.29
CA GLY A 128 -15.83 -15.34 -3.25
C GLY A 128 -15.28 -15.95 -1.97
N MET A 129 -14.14 -15.47 -1.49
CA MET A 129 -13.55 -15.91 -0.23
C MET A 129 -14.44 -15.56 0.98
N ILE A 130 -14.98 -14.35 1.03
CA ILE A 130 -15.89 -13.93 2.11
C ILE A 130 -17.17 -14.79 2.09
N LEU A 131 -17.77 -15.00 0.92
CA LEU A 131 -18.98 -15.84 0.79
C LEU A 131 -18.75 -17.26 1.24
N LYS A 132 -17.60 -17.86 0.88
CA LYS A 132 -17.23 -19.21 1.28
C LYS A 132 -17.05 -19.35 2.80
N ASN A 133 -16.41 -18.36 3.40
CA ASN A 133 -16.20 -18.35 4.87
C ASN A 133 -17.52 -18.18 5.64
N GLU A 134 -18.42 -17.33 5.16
CA GLU A 134 -19.73 -17.11 5.80
C GLU A 134 -20.71 -18.27 5.57
N ASN A 135 -20.59 -18.98 4.45
CA ASN A 135 -21.52 -20.02 4.04
C ASN A 135 -20.78 -21.31 3.59
N PRO A 136 -20.16 -22.03 4.52
CA PRO A 136 -19.36 -23.22 4.17
C PRO A 136 -20.16 -24.36 3.52
N LYS A 137 -21.49 -24.31 3.54
CA LYS A 137 -22.39 -25.26 2.91
C LYS A 137 -22.63 -25.00 1.41
N LEU A 138 -22.28 -23.81 0.92
CA LEU A 138 -22.41 -23.48 -0.50
C LEU A 138 -21.35 -24.21 -1.33
N ASN A 139 -21.77 -24.77 -2.46
CA ASN A 139 -20.82 -25.35 -3.42
C ASN A 139 -20.18 -24.26 -4.30
N GLU A 140 -19.09 -24.61 -4.98
CA GLU A 140 -18.32 -23.69 -5.82
C GLU A 140 -19.16 -23.03 -6.94
N PHE A 141 -20.15 -23.75 -7.48
CA PHE A 141 -21.04 -23.22 -8.52
C PHE A 141 -21.97 -22.14 -7.97
N GLN A 142 -22.52 -22.34 -6.77
CA GLN A 142 -23.37 -21.37 -6.08
C GLN A 142 -22.57 -20.11 -5.71
N ILE A 143 -21.37 -20.31 -5.15
CA ILE A 143 -20.46 -19.21 -4.83
C ILE A 143 -20.10 -18.44 -6.11
N GLY A 144 -19.78 -19.16 -7.21
CA GLY A 144 -19.46 -18.55 -8.51
C GLY A 144 -20.55 -17.63 -9.04
N LYS A 145 -21.82 -18.04 -8.96
CA LYS A 145 -22.95 -17.19 -9.36
C LYS A 145 -23.15 -15.98 -8.43
N MET A 146 -23.08 -16.21 -7.12
CA MET A 146 -23.28 -15.16 -6.12
C MET A 146 -22.18 -14.10 -6.19
N ARG A 147 -20.90 -14.50 -6.30
CA ARG A 147 -19.75 -13.56 -6.30
C ARG A 147 -19.86 -12.52 -7.43
N ILE A 148 -20.28 -12.93 -8.63
CA ILE A 148 -20.41 -12.01 -9.77
C ILE A 148 -21.48 -10.96 -9.49
N LYS A 149 -22.66 -11.40 -9.02
CA LYS A 149 -23.79 -10.50 -8.73
C LYS A 149 -23.44 -9.51 -7.60
N ILE A 150 -22.82 -10.01 -6.53
CA ILE A 150 -22.45 -9.20 -5.37
C ILE A 150 -21.31 -8.25 -5.73
N ALA A 151 -20.28 -8.71 -6.45
CA ALA A 151 -19.20 -7.86 -6.92
C ALA A 151 -19.71 -6.73 -7.83
N GLN A 152 -20.74 -6.99 -8.64
CA GLN A 152 -21.38 -5.94 -9.46
C GLN A 152 -22.08 -4.89 -8.60
N ILE A 153 -22.79 -5.28 -7.56
CA ILE A 153 -23.44 -4.36 -6.61
C ILE A 153 -22.39 -3.50 -5.90
N LEU A 154 -21.32 -4.12 -5.39
CA LEU A 154 -20.23 -3.41 -4.71
C LEU A 154 -19.53 -2.41 -5.63
N LYS A 155 -19.24 -2.82 -6.87
CA LYS A 155 -18.65 -1.95 -7.89
C LYS A 155 -19.53 -0.74 -8.21
N THR A 156 -20.83 -0.95 -8.34
CA THR A 156 -21.79 0.13 -8.60
C THR A 156 -21.85 1.12 -7.44
N ASN A 157 -21.64 0.64 -6.21
CA ASN A 157 -21.56 1.48 -5.01
C ASN A 157 -20.16 2.06 -4.74
N GLY A 158 -19.21 1.90 -5.67
CA GLY A 158 -17.85 2.43 -5.55
C GLY A 158 -16.95 1.69 -4.56
N ILE A 159 -17.36 0.50 -4.11
CA ILE A 159 -16.59 -0.30 -3.15
C ILE A 159 -15.58 -1.17 -3.88
N VAL A 160 -14.30 -0.86 -3.72
CA VAL A 160 -13.16 -1.56 -4.36
C VAL A 160 -12.57 -2.61 -3.42
N GLU A 161 -12.59 -2.34 -2.10
CA GLU A 161 -12.12 -3.24 -1.04
C GLU A 161 -13.33 -3.77 -0.26
N PRO A 162 -13.79 -5.01 -0.54
CA PRO A 162 -14.96 -5.57 0.12
C PRO A 162 -14.63 -5.98 1.55
N THR A 163 -15.47 -5.54 2.49
CA THR A 163 -15.48 -6.00 3.87
C THR A 163 -16.58 -7.03 4.06
N LEU A 164 -16.54 -7.76 5.17
CA LEU A 164 -17.61 -8.70 5.53
C LEU A 164 -18.99 -8.02 5.57
N GLU A 165 -19.04 -6.81 6.13
CA GLU A 165 -20.27 -6.03 6.27
C GLU A 165 -20.80 -5.60 4.90
N SER A 166 -19.96 -5.02 4.04
CA SER A 166 -20.37 -4.61 2.68
C SER A 166 -20.84 -5.77 1.82
N VAL A 167 -20.25 -6.96 1.99
CA VAL A 167 -20.71 -8.18 1.28
C VAL A 167 -22.06 -8.65 1.82
N ARG A 168 -22.29 -8.61 3.12
CA ARG A 168 -23.60 -8.95 3.71
C ARG A 168 -24.71 -8.02 3.21
N GLU A 169 -24.48 -6.71 3.22
CA GLU A 169 -25.42 -5.73 2.68
C GLU A 169 -25.72 -5.99 1.18
N ALA A 170 -24.69 -6.25 0.38
CA ALA A 170 -24.87 -6.56 -1.02
C ALA A 170 -25.63 -7.88 -1.26
N VAL A 171 -25.50 -8.88 -0.37
CA VAL A 171 -26.31 -10.11 -0.40
C VAL A 171 -27.77 -9.79 -0.16
N GLU A 172 -28.11 -8.99 0.83
CA GLU A 172 -29.48 -8.58 1.11
C GLU A 172 -30.10 -7.79 -0.07
N LEU A 173 -29.37 -6.82 -0.61
CA LEU A 173 -29.79 -6.08 -1.79
C LEU A 173 -30.02 -7.00 -2.99
N SER A 174 -29.20 -8.04 -3.14
CA SER A 174 -29.32 -9.02 -4.22
C SER A 174 -30.61 -9.86 -4.14
N ARG A 175 -31.16 -10.04 -2.95
CA ARG A 175 -32.42 -10.78 -2.71
C ARG A 175 -33.63 -9.95 -3.06
N VAL A 176 -33.58 -8.65 -2.71
CA VAL A 176 -34.69 -7.72 -2.98
C VAL A 176 -34.90 -7.51 -4.47
N THR A 177 -33.84 -7.54 -5.26
CA THR A 177 -33.91 -7.34 -6.73
C THR A 177 -34.39 -8.58 -7.49
N THR A 178 -34.68 -9.68 -6.80
CA THR A 178 -35.10 -10.96 -7.44
C THR A 178 -36.60 -11.27 -7.21
N VAL A 179 -37.42 -10.30 -6.75
CA VAL A 179 -38.88 -10.48 -6.69
C VAL A 179 -39.45 -10.29 -8.11
N PRO A 180 -39.98 -11.32 -8.74
CA PRO A 180 -40.62 -11.16 -10.04
C PRO A 180 -41.95 -10.40 -9.85
N VAL A 181 -42.19 -9.45 -10.72
CA VAL A 181 -43.51 -8.86 -10.95
C VAL A 181 -44.43 -9.90 -11.60
#